data_75b625d725017524e3a410f8d8cc2d01
#
_entry.id   75b625d725017524e3a410f8d8cc2d01
#
_cell.length_a   1.000
_cell.length_b   1.000
_cell.length_c   1.000
_cell.angle_alpha   90.00
_cell.angle_beta   90.00
_cell.angle_gamma   90.00
#
_symmetry.space_group_name_H-M   'P 1'
#
loop_
_entity.id
_entity.type
_entity.pdbx_description
1 polymer ?
#
loop_
_entity_poly.entity_id
_entity_poly.type
_entity_poly.pdbx_seq_one_letter_code
_entity_poly.pdbx_strand_id
1 'polypeptide(L)'
;RELLEDGISGDAIRLALISSHYRQPLDWTKKRLNECSDAIKRWKDLVLEKKETGIQSNEFLEAIYDDLNTPKAISVMHSLAKNGDYEGLLASLRFMGFLDTRNAENKPEIETEVKKLVETLIERRKKAKLDKNFELSDHLRDALSDAGVIIKDLKDGVVWEFSDEFNISKLKEI
;
A
#
# COMPACT_ATOMS: atom_id res chain seq x y z
N ARG A 1 16.74 4.26 -6.71
CA ARG A 1 16.21 3.16 -7.54
C ARG A 1 16.58 1.82 -6.89
N GLU A 2 17.86 1.58 -6.58
CA GLU A 2 18.35 0.37 -5.89
C GLU A 2 17.55 0.03 -4.61
N LEU A 3 17.27 1.00 -3.76
CA LEU A 3 16.53 0.77 -2.50
C LEU A 3 15.09 0.27 -2.71
N LEU A 4 14.44 0.72 -3.77
CA LEU A 4 13.09 0.24 -4.15
C LEU A 4 13.16 -1.18 -4.71
N GLU A 5 14.22 -1.49 -5.46
CA GLU A 5 14.52 -2.83 -5.97
C GLU A 5 14.85 -3.81 -4.82
N ASP A 6 15.46 -3.31 -3.74
CA ASP A 6 15.67 -4.05 -2.47
C ASP A 6 14.38 -4.21 -1.62
N GLY A 7 13.22 -3.76 -2.11
CA GLY A 7 11.93 -3.91 -1.44
C GLY A 7 11.63 -2.89 -0.35
N ILE A 8 12.45 -1.82 -0.22
CA ILE A 8 12.22 -0.76 0.75
C ILE A 8 11.14 0.20 0.22
N SER A 9 10.08 0.43 1.00
CA SER A 9 8.99 1.30 0.57
C SER A 9 9.43 2.76 0.44
N GLY A 10 8.84 3.49 -0.53
CA GLY A 10 9.09 4.93 -0.71
C GLY A 10 8.80 5.75 0.55
N ASP A 11 7.81 5.35 1.36
CA ASP A 11 7.47 6.00 2.62
C ASP A 11 8.56 5.81 3.67
N ALA A 12 9.19 4.62 3.75
CA ALA A 12 10.31 4.38 4.65
C ALA A 12 11.53 5.23 4.27
N ILE A 13 11.82 5.35 2.97
CA ILE A 13 12.87 6.23 2.44
C ILE A 13 12.58 7.69 2.81
N ARG A 14 11.34 8.16 2.59
CA ARG A 14 10.93 9.53 2.95
C ARG A 14 11.05 9.78 4.45
N LEU A 15 10.57 8.85 5.29
CA LEU A 15 10.69 8.97 6.73
C LEU A 15 12.14 9.04 7.17
N ALA A 16 13.03 8.22 6.61
CA ALA A 16 14.46 8.26 6.88
C ALA A 16 15.09 9.61 6.51
N LEU A 17 14.72 10.20 5.37
CA LEU A 17 15.20 11.51 4.94
C LEU A 17 14.79 12.63 5.91
N ILE A 18 13.54 12.65 6.37
CA ILE A 18 13.02 13.69 7.26
C ILE A 18 13.24 13.40 8.75
N SER A 19 13.85 12.27 9.09
CA SER A 19 14.20 11.93 10.48
C SER A 19 15.39 12.70 11.01
N SER A 20 16.12 13.41 10.16
CA SER A 20 17.12 14.41 10.52
C SER A 20 16.59 15.81 10.17
N HIS A 21 16.96 16.79 10.99
CA HIS A 21 16.63 18.19 10.67
C HIS A 21 17.31 18.60 9.35
N TYR A 22 16.63 19.31 8.47
CA TYR A 22 17.12 19.63 7.12
C TYR A 22 18.43 20.44 7.08
N ARG A 23 18.79 21.10 8.21
CA ARG A 23 20.07 21.82 8.39
C ARG A 23 21.18 20.94 8.93
N GLN A 24 20.92 19.67 9.23
CA GLN A 24 21.92 18.77 9.81
C GLN A 24 22.31 17.68 8.81
N PRO A 25 23.53 17.15 8.89
CA PRO A 25 23.94 16.00 8.10
C PRO A 25 23.01 14.81 8.34
N LEU A 26 22.62 14.14 7.25
CA LEU A 26 21.83 12.92 7.33
C LEU A 26 22.77 11.72 7.53
N ASP A 27 22.57 10.99 8.63
CA ASP A 27 23.21 9.69 8.83
C ASP A 27 22.39 8.60 8.12
N TRP A 28 22.83 8.24 6.91
CA TRP A 28 22.16 7.27 6.06
C TRP A 28 22.69 5.86 6.30
N THR A 29 21.95 5.05 7.05
CA THR A 29 22.32 3.66 7.37
C THR A 29 21.20 2.69 7.08
N LYS A 30 21.53 1.42 6.74
CA LYS A 30 20.53 0.35 6.58
C LYS A 30 19.71 0.14 7.86
N LYS A 31 20.32 0.30 9.02
CA LYS A 31 19.62 0.20 10.30
C LYS A 31 18.51 1.24 10.40
N ARG A 32 18.80 2.50 10.08
CA ARG A 32 17.82 3.59 10.10
C ARG A 32 16.67 3.36 9.11
N LEU A 33 16.98 2.87 7.91
CA LEU A 33 15.95 2.52 6.91
C LEU A 33 15.01 1.43 7.43
N ASN A 34 15.54 0.39 8.06
CA ASN A 34 14.73 -0.67 8.64
C ASN A 34 13.86 -0.15 9.79
N GLU A 35 14.40 0.66 10.69
CA GLU A 35 13.66 1.30 11.78
C GLU A 35 12.50 2.17 11.24
N CYS A 36 12.74 2.93 10.17
CA CYS A 36 11.71 3.73 9.50
C CYS A 36 10.65 2.86 8.81
N SER A 37 11.06 1.75 8.19
CA SER A 37 10.14 0.80 7.56
C SER A 37 9.21 0.18 8.60
N ASP A 38 9.76 -0.27 9.74
CA ASP A 38 8.98 -0.84 10.84
C ASP A 38 8.04 0.18 11.49
N ALA A 39 8.49 1.42 11.64
CA ALA A 39 7.68 2.51 12.18
C ALA A 39 6.48 2.80 11.26
N ILE A 40 6.70 3.00 9.95
CA ILE A 40 5.64 3.26 8.97
C ILE A 40 4.63 2.11 8.95
N LYS A 41 5.10 0.87 8.88
CA LYS A 41 4.23 -0.31 8.89
C LYS A 41 3.35 -0.32 10.14
N ARG A 42 3.97 -0.22 11.32
CA ARG A 42 3.25 -0.21 12.59
C ARG A 42 2.23 0.94 12.69
N TRP A 43 2.58 2.15 12.25
CA TRP A 43 1.66 3.28 12.28
C TRP A 43 0.47 3.09 11.35
N LYS A 44 0.71 2.57 10.14
CA LYS A 44 -0.37 2.26 9.18
C LYS A 44 -1.30 1.19 9.74
N ASP A 45 -0.77 0.13 10.35
CA ASP A 45 -1.56 -0.94 10.96
C ASP A 45 -2.44 -0.40 12.11
N LEU A 46 -1.91 0.50 12.95
CA LEU A 46 -2.65 1.12 14.06
C LEU A 46 -3.82 2.01 13.61
N VAL A 47 -3.73 2.62 12.44
CA VAL A 47 -4.75 3.55 11.93
C VAL A 47 -5.64 2.95 10.85
N LEU A 48 -5.43 1.70 10.44
CA LEU A 48 -6.09 1.05 9.29
C LEU A 48 -7.62 1.11 9.35
N GLU A 49 -8.19 0.91 10.55
CA GLU A 49 -9.65 0.87 10.78
C GLU A 49 -10.21 2.19 11.30
N LYS A 50 -9.38 3.23 11.41
CA LYS A 50 -9.81 4.50 11.99
C LYS A 50 -10.47 5.40 10.96
N LYS A 51 -11.63 5.94 11.33
CA LYS A 51 -12.30 6.97 10.52
C LYS A 51 -11.64 8.32 10.77
N GLU A 52 -11.64 9.14 9.74
CA GLU A 52 -11.09 10.48 9.79
C GLU A 52 -11.97 11.42 10.59
N THR A 53 -11.64 11.59 11.86
CA THR A 53 -12.23 12.61 12.72
C THR A 53 -11.17 13.45 13.43
N GLY A 54 -9.89 13.08 13.27
CA GLY A 54 -8.80 13.64 14.03
C GLY A 54 -8.27 14.96 13.48
N ILE A 55 -8.07 15.90 14.41
CA ILE A 55 -7.27 17.10 14.20
C ILE A 55 -5.85 16.75 14.65
N GLN A 56 -4.83 17.30 13.94
CA GLN A 56 -3.44 17.16 14.37
C GLN A 56 -3.29 17.66 15.80
N SER A 57 -2.48 16.95 16.60
CA SER A 57 -2.18 17.42 17.95
C SER A 57 -1.43 18.77 17.90
N ASN A 58 -1.69 19.63 18.88
CA ASN A 58 -1.00 20.93 18.97
C ASN A 58 0.53 20.74 19.03
N GLU A 59 1.00 19.74 19.79
CA GLU A 59 2.43 19.42 19.90
C GLU A 59 3.06 19.07 18.56
N PHE A 60 2.32 18.35 17.68
CA PHE A 60 2.76 18.02 16.34
C PHE A 60 2.88 19.29 15.49
N LEU A 61 1.87 20.14 15.50
CA LEU A 61 1.87 21.41 14.74
C LEU A 61 2.96 22.36 15.24
N GLU A 62 3.14 22.48 16.56
CA GLU A 62 4.23 23.28 17.16
C GLU A 62 5.60 22.79 16.70
N ALA A 63 5.81 21.47 16.60
CA ALA A 63 7.05 20.92 16.06
C ALA A 63 7.29 21.29 14.59
N ILE A 64 6.22 21.29 13.78
CA ILE A 64 6.31 21.70 12.36
C ILE A 64 6.55 23.20 12.22
N TYR A 65 5.92 24.02 13.06
CA TYR A 65 6.08 25.49 13.01
C TYR A 65 7.45 25.94 13.60
N ASP A 66 8.10 25.09 14.38
CA ASP A 66 9.45 25.30 14.90
C ASP A 66 10.51 24.97 13.83
N ASP A 67 10.62 25.81 12.81
CA ASP A 67 11.61 25.66 11.71
C ASP A 67 11.57 24.30 11.03
N LEU A 68 10.37 23.75 10.80
CA LEU A 68 10.20 22.41 10.23
C LEU A 68 10.95 21.32 11.00
N ASN A 69 10.84 21.31 12.31
CA ASN A 69 11.48 20.34 13.19
C ASN A 69 10.84 18.94 13.04
N THR A 70 11.08 18.35 11.87
CA THR A 70 10.52 17.02 11.53
C THR A 70 10.98 15.91 12.49
N PRO A 71 12.21 15.89 13.04
CA PRO A 71 12.58 14.93 14.08
C PRO A 71 11.69 15.01 15.33
N LYS A 72 11.36 16.23 15.78
CA LYS A 72 10.45 16.44 16.90
C LYS A 72 9.02 16.00 16.55
N ALA A 73 8.53 16.34 15.36
CA ALA A 73 7.22 15.90 14.88
C ALA A 73 7.11 14.37 14.83
N ILE A 74 8.15 13.67 14.35
CA ILE A 74 8.22 12.20 14.33
C ILE A 74 8.19 11.63 15.76
N SER A 75 8.89 12.28 16.71
CA SER A 75 8.85 11.87 18.12
C SER A 75 7.44 11.99 18.71
N VAL A 76 6.71 13.06 18.37
CA VAL A 76 5.30 13.22 18.75
C VAL A 76 4.44 12.11 18.15
N MET A 77 4.62 11.76 16.87
CA MET A 77 3.90 10.64 16.24
C MET A 77 4.16 9.31 16.95
N HIS A 78 5.38 9.04 17.39
CA HIS A 78 5.68 7.86 18.22
C HIS A 78 4.93 7.90 19.56
N SER A 79 4.83 9.07 20.18
CA SER A 79 4.10 9.26 21.44
C SER A 79 2.60 9.07 21.26
N LEU A 80 2.00 9.60 20.20
CA LEU A 80 0.59 9.39 19.85
C LEU A 80 0.31 7.88 19.65
N ALA A 81 1.14 7.18 18.90
CA ALA A 81 1.03 5.73 18.71
C ALA A 81 1.10 4.95 20.04
N LYS A 82 2.02 5.34 20.92
CA LYS A 82 2.22 4.70 22.23
C LYS A 82 1.05 4.95 23.19
N ASN A 83 0.49 6.16 23.16
CA ASN A 83 -0.58 6.58 24.05
C ASN A 83 -1.98 6.15 23.56
N GLY A 84 -2.09 5.54 22.36
CA GLY A 84 -3.36 5.11 21.79
C GLY A 84 -4.18 6.23 21.16
N ASP A 85 -3.59 7.42 20.96
CA ASP A 85 -4.20 8.50 20.19
C ASP A 85 -4.03 8.25 18.69
N TYR A 86 -4.80 7.30 18.18
CA TYR A 86 -4.72 6.87 16.78
C TYR A 86 -5.37 7.88 15.83
N GLU A 87 -6.27 8.74 16.31
CA GLU A 87 -6.89 9.80 15.50
C GLU A 87 -5.86 10.91 15.24
N GLY A 88 -5.18 11.38 16.26
CA GLY A 88 -4.08 12.34 16.12
C GLY A 88 -2.93 11.80 15.28
N LEU A 89 -2.60 10.49 15.43
CA LEU A 89 -1.61 9.82 14.60
C LEU A 89 -2.05 9.77 13.13
N LEU A 90 -3.31 9.40 12.84
CA LEU A 90 -3.87 9.37 11.49
C LEU A 90 -3.79 10.74 10.81
N ALA A 91 -4.22 11.79 11.53
CA ALA A 91 -4.15 13.16 11.03
C ALA A 91 -2.71 13.60 10.75
N SER A 92 -1.75 13.23 11.63
CA SER A 92 -0.32 13.54 11.45
C SER A 92 0.29 12.78 10.26
N LEU A 93 -0.05 11.50 10.08
CA LEU A 93 0.40 10.69 8.94
C LEU A 93 -0.09 11.26 7.61
N ARG A 94 -1.34 11.74 7.56
CA ARG A 94 -1.90 12.39 6.37
C ARG A 94 -1.23 13.73 6.10
N PHE A 95 -1.04 14.55 7.12
CA PHE A 95 -0.32 15.82 7.00
C PHE A 95 1.08 15.63 6.42
N MET A 96 1.79 14.62 6.89
CA MET A 96 3.13 14.27 6.38
C MET A 96 3.09 13.54 5.03
N GLY A 97 1.90 13.22 4.50
CA GLY A 97 1.71 12.54 3.22
C GLY A 97 2.13 11.07 3.20
N PHE A 98 2.12 10.37 4.36
CA PHE A 98 2.39 8.94 4.45
C PHE A 98 1.15 8.07 4.19
N LEU A 99 -0.02 8.67 4.22
CA LEU A 99 -1.27 8.05 3.80
C LEU A 99 -1.71 8.77 2.53
N ASP A 100 -1.44 8.18 1.38
CA ASP A 100 -1.81 8.77 0.10
C ASP A 100 -3.33 8.65 -0.11
N THR A 101 -4.04 9.74 0.19
CA THR A 101 -5.49 9.83 0.00
C THR A 101 -5.87 9.76 -1.49
N ARG A 102 -4.96 10.13 -2.40
CA ARG A 102 -5.20 10.06 -3.85
C ARG A 102 -5.33 8.62 -4.36
N ASN A 103 -4.70 7.66 -3.64
CA ASN A 103 -4.86 6.24 -3.94
C ASN A 103 -5.99 5.59 -3.13
N ALA A 104 -6.42 6.19 -2.01
CA ALA A 104 -7.48 5.64 -1.17
C ALA A 104 -8.89 5.90 -1.75
N GLU A 105 -9.10 7.04 -2.43
CA GLU A 105 -10.38 7.36 -3.07
C GLU A 105 -10.63 6.56 -4.35
N ASN A 106 -9.58 6.09 -5.02
CA ASN A 106 -9.68 5.31 -6.25
C ASN A 106 -9.39 3.80 -6.09
N LYS A 107 -8.73 3.37 -4.99
CA LYS A 107 -8.40 1.95 -4.79
C LYS A 107 -9.60 1.04 -4.50
N PRO A 108 -10.60 1.41 -3.64
CA PRO A 108 -11.69 0.48 -3.35
C PRO A 108 -12.58 0.18 -4.54
N GLU A 109 -12.87 1.17 -5.39
CA GLU A 109 -13.71 0.95 -6.57
C GLU A 109 -12.96 0.21 -7.68
N ILE A 110 -11.73 0.64 -7.99
CA ILE A 110 -10.89 -0.01 -9.02
C ILE A 110 -10.52 -1.44 -8.59
N GLU A 111 -10.15 -1.68 -7.32
CA GLU A 111 -9.91 -3.05 -6.84
C GLU A 111 -11.17 -3.91 -6.87
N THR A 112 -12.32 -3.34 -6.55
CA THR A 112 -13.60 -4.07 -6.58
C THR A 112 -14.03 -4.37 -8.00
N GLU A 113 -13.90 -3.44 -8.94
CA GLU A 113 -14.18 -3.65 -10.35
C GLU A 113 -13.22 -4.65 -10.99
N VAL A 114 -11.92 -4.52 -10.70
CA VAL A 114 -10.90 -5.43 -11.19
C VAL A 114 -11.11 -6.84 -10.66
N LYS A 115 -11.41 -7.00 -9.37
CA LYS A 115 -11.75 -8.30 -8.77
C LYS A 115 -12.97 -8.92 -9.43
N LYS A 116 -14.05 -8.16 -9.62
CA LYS A 116 -15.25 -8.63 -10.32
C LYS A 116 -14.94 -9.05 -11.77
N LEU A 117 -14.10 -8.28 -12.47
CA LEU A 117 -13.70 -8.62 -13.84
C LEU A 117 -12.91 -9.94 -13.87
N VAL A 118 -11.92 -10.10 -12.99
CA VAL A 118 -11.15 -11.36 -12.86
C VAL A 118 -12.07 -12.53 -12.52
N GLU A 119 -12.98 -12.38 -11.56
CA GLU A 119 -13.95 -13.41 -11.18
C GLU A 119 -14.84 -13.80 -12.37
N THR A 120 -15.33 -12.82 -13.12
CA THR A 120 -16.15 -13.07 -14.33
C THR A 120 -15.35 -13.85 -15.39
N LEU A 121 -14.08 -13.51 -15.62
CA LEU A 121 -13.23 -14.22 -16.58
C LEU A 121 -12.90 -15.64 -16.11
N ILE A 122 -12.69 -15.85 -14.81
CA ILE A 122 -12.50 -17.17 -14.22
C ILE A 122 -13.76 -18.03 -14.36
N GLU A 123 -14.94 -17.47 -14.12
CA GLU A 123 -16.21 -18.17 -14.34
C GLU A 123 -16.42 -18.54 -15.81
N ARG A 124 -16.11 -17.61 -16.75
CA ARG A 124 -16.15 -17.86 -18.18
C ARG A 124 -15.22 -19.00 -18.59
N ARG A 125 -14.00 -19.02 -18.04
CA ARG A 125 -13.04 -20.13 -18.23
C ARG A 125 -13.58 -21.46 -17.68
N LYS A 126 -14.19 -21.45 -16.48
CA LYS A 126 -14.79 -22.63 -15.87
C LYS A 126 -15.92 -23.18 -16.72
N LYS A 127 -16.78 -22.31 -17.24
CA LYS A 127 -17.85 -22.69 -18.15
C LYS A 127 -17.30 -23.29 -19.46
N ALA A 128 -16.28 -22.69 -20.06
CA ALA A 128 -15.63 -23.23 -21.25
C ALA A 128 -15.07 -24.66 -21.01
N LYS A 129 -14.49 -24.92 -19.82
CA LYS A 129 -14.05 -26.28 -19.44
C LYS A 129 -15.22 -27.27 -19.36
N LEU A 130 -16.35 -26.86 -18.78
CA LEU A 130 -17.57 -27.72 -18.68
C LEU A 130 -18.16 -28.02 -20.06
N ASP A 131 -18.16 -27.05 -20.94
CA ASP A 131 -18.66 -27.16 -22.34
C ASP A 131 -17.64 -27.88 -23.27
N LYS A 132 -16.51 -28.36 -22.69
CA LYS A 132 -15.39 -29.03 -23.40
C LYS A 132 -14.74 -28.14 -24.48
N ASN A 133 -14.91 -26.83 -24.38
CA ASN A 133 -14.23 -25.85 -25.21
C ASN A 133 -12.84 -25.52 -24.59
N PHE A 134 -11.89 -26.45 -24.78
CA PHE A 134 -10.57 -26.33 -24.17
C PHE A 134 -9.77 -25.19 -24.78
N GLU A 135 -9.94 -24.91 -26.07
CA GLU A 135 -9.28 -23.80 -26.75
C GLU A 135 -9.58 -22.43 -26.11
N LEU A 136 -10.87 -22.15 -25.82
CA LEU A 136 -11.27 -20.94 -25.14
C LEU A 136 -10.78 -20.91 -23.67
N SER A 137 -10.81 -22.05 -23.00
CA SER A 137 -10.33 -22.16 -21.63
C SER A 137 -8.83 -21.87 -21.51
N ASP A 138 -8.02 -22.37 -22.43
CA ASP A 138 -6.57 -22.15 -22.44
C ASP A 138 -6.25 -20.71 -22.85
N HIS A 139 -6.93 -20.16 -23.86
CA HIS A 139 -6.80 -18.75 -24.24
C HIS A 139 -7.07 -17.80 -23.07
N LEU A 140 -8.15 -18.01 -22.31
CA LEU A 140 -8.48 -17.20 -21.13
C LEU A 140 -7.45 -17.34 -20.02
N ARG A 141 -6.86 -18.51 -19.84
CA ARG A 141 -5.80 -18.76 -18.87
C ARG A 141 -4.54 -17.98 -19.22
N ASP A 142 -4.12 -18.08 -20.49
CA ASP A 142 -2.90 -17.42 -20.96
C ASP A 142 -3.06 -15.90 -20.91
N ALA A 143 -4.23 -15.37 -21.34
CA ALA A 143 -4.52 -13.94 -21.29
C ALA A 143 -4.54 -13.40 -19.84
N LEU A 144 -5.11 -14.14 -18.88
CA LEU A 144 -5.07 -13.79 -17.46
C LEU A 144 -3.64 -13.82 -16.90
N SER A 145 -2.85 -14.82 -17.30
CA SER A 145 -1.45 -14.91 -16.91
C SER A 145 -0.63 -13.73 -17.47
N ASP A 146 -0.83 -13.37 -18.73
CA ASP A 146 -0.19 -12.22 -19.38
C ASP A 146 -0.58 -10.88 -18.78
N ALA A 147 -1.79 -10.79 -18.21
CA ALA A 147 -2.24 -9.65 -17.43
C ALA A 147 -1.68 -9.64 -15.98
N GLY A 148 -0.92 -10.67 -15.59
CA GLY A 148 -0.34 -10.81 -14.26
C GLY A 148 -1.30 -11.36 -13.20
N VAL A 149 -2.30 -12.15 -13.60
CA VAL A 149 -3.20 -12.88 -12.70
C VAL A 149 -2.76 -14.34 -12.61
N ILE A 150 -2.27 -14.76 -11.45
CA ILE A 150 -1.83 -16.13 -11.18
C ILE A 150 -3.06 -16.95 -10.73
N ILE A 151 -3.39 -18.00 -11.49
CA ILE A 151 -4.53 -18.87 -11.20
C ILE A 151 -4.03 -20.25 -10.73
N LYS A 152 -4.56 -20.71 -9.60
CA LYS A 152 -4.30 -22.03 -9.03
C LYS A 152 -5.62 -22.82 -8.98
N ASP A 153 -5.72 -23.89 -9.79
CA ASP A 153 -6.87 -24.79 -9.76
C ASP A 153 -6.70 -25.76 -8.56
N LEU A 154 -7.62 -25.73 -7.61
CA LEU A 154 -7.70 -26.63 -6.46
C LEU A 154 -8.87 -27.62 -6.63
N LYS A 155 -8.88 -28.69 -5.82
CA LYS A 155 -9.98 -29.70 -5.85
C LYS A 155 -11.34 -29.08 -5.51
N ASP A 156 -11.35 -28.06 -4.64
CA ASP A 156 -12.55 -27.43 -4.11
C ASP A 156 -12.87 -26.07 -4.78
N GLY A 157 -12.09 -25.66 -5.80
CA GLY A 157 -12.31 -24.37 -6.48
C GLY A 157 -11.06 -23.80 -7.15
N VAL A 158 -11.15 -22.55 -7.54
CA VAL A 158 -10.07 -21.79 -8.17
C VAL A 158 -9.66 -20.67 -7.23
N VAL A 159 -8.37 -20.60 -6.90
CA VAL A 159 -7.78 -19.49 -6.16
C VAL A 159 -6.92 -18.68 -7.11
N TRP A 160 -6.93 -17.38 -6.95
CA TRP A 160 -6.14 -16.50 -7.79
C TRP A 160 -5.52 -15.37 -6.96
N GLU A 161 -4.43 -14.82 -7.45
CA GLU A 161 -3.69 -13.72 -6.84
C GLU A 161 -3.07 -12.83 -7.93
N PHE A 162 -2.82 -11.55 -7.62
CA PHE A 162 -2.07 -10.68 -8.52
C PHE A 162 -0.57 -10.89 -8.35
N SER A 163 0.16 -10.93 -9.47
CA SER A 163 1.62 -10.86 -9.47
C SER A 163 2.11 -9.41 -9.36
N ASP A 164 3.39 -9.23 -9.06
CA ASP A 164 4.02 -7.90 -9.03
C ASP A 164 4.01 -7.20 -10.40
N GLU A 165 3.83 -7.96 -11.48
CA GLU A 165 3.76 -7.47 -12.86
C GLU A 165 2.32 -7.24 -13.36
N PHE A 166 1.33 -7.21 -12.46
CA PHE A 166 -0.09 -7.04 -12.82
C PHE A 166 -0.35 -5.76 -13.62
N ASN A 167 -1.04 -5.91 -14.76
CA ASN A 167 -1.38 -4.82 -15.67
C ASN A 167 -2.88 -4.78 -15.99
N ILE A 168 -3.57 -3.77 -15.43
CA ILE A 168 -5.00 -3.57 -15.59
C ILE A 168 -5.43 -3.30 -17.03
N SER A 169 -4.56 -2.67 -17.84
CA SER A 169 -4.89 -2.37 -19.25
C SER A 169 -5.00 -3.65 -20.07
N LYS A 170 -4.06 -4.58 -19.87
CA LYS A 170 -4.12 -5.91 -20.50
C LYS A 170 -5.34 -6.71 -20.06
N LEU A 171 -5.72 -6.61 -18.77
CA LEU A 171 -6.90 -7.30 -18.27
C LEU A 171 -8.21 -6.82 -18.92
N LYS A 172 -8.29 -5.53 -19.26
CA LYS A 172 -9.49 -4.94 -19.91
C LYS A 172 -9.60 -5.26 -21.40
N GLU A 173 -8.56 -5.79 -22.01
CA GLU A 173 -8.55 -6.20 -23.42
C GLU A 173 -9.02 -7.65 -23.64
N ILE A 174 -9.21 -8.43 -22.56
CA ILE A 174 -9.71 -9.82 -22.57
C ILE A 174 -11.24 -9.85 -22.65
#